data_7a7a3b9a3ceae8e5d5f19c4db4a8c776
#
_entry.id   7a7a3b9a3ceae8e5d5f19c4db4a8c776
#
_cell.length_a   1.000
_cell.length_b   1.000
_cell.length_c   1.000
_cell.angle_alpha   90.00
_cell.angle_beta   90.00
_cell.angle_gamma   90.00
#
_symmetry.space_group_name_H-M   'P 1'
#
loop_
_entity.id
_entity.type
_entity.pdbx_description
1 polymer ?
#
loop_
_entity_poly.entity_id
_entity_poly.type
_entity_poly.pdbx_seq_one_letter_code
_entity_poly.pdbx_strand_id
1 'polypeptide(L)'
;PTEQCDDGNADNTDACTDVCTAAACSDGFLQPGAGEQCDDGVDNADNAACTTLCTHNVCGDGALYNTGEGAEQCDDGVDNGPGKACNAMCLLNSCGDGDQGPDEQCDDGNQIEGDGCSSACVLEGCGNHVIDPGEQCDDGANGDQDDGCTDACQAPACGDGFVQASLMEQCDDGGNNSDSGACTLACKSATCGDGLVQANVEQCDDGQGNNGPG
;
A
#
# COMPACT_ATOMS: atom_id res chain seq x y z
N PRO A 1 -31.61 57.67 -5.06
CA PRO A 1 -31.50 56.23 -4.80
C PRO A 1 -32.49 55.92 -3.70
N THR A 2 -33.27 54.88 -3.84
CA THR A 2 -34.16 54.39 -2.81
C THR A 2 -33.33 53.57 -1.83
N GLU A 3 -33.35 53.95 -0.56
CA GLU A 3 -32.80 53.17 0.53
C GLU A 3 -33.39 51.76 0.53
N GLN A 4 -32.58 50.73 0.82
CA GLN A 4 -33.08 49.34 0.94
C GLN A 4 -33.57 49.08 2.36
N CYS A 5 -32.96 49.72 3.35
CA CYS A 5 -33.30 49.65 4.76
C CYS A 5 -32.87 50.92 5.49
N ASP A 6 -33.41 51.15 6.70
CA ASP A 6 -32.99 52.15 7.67
C ASP A 6 -33.38 51.62 9.06
N ASP A 7 -32.42 51.37 9.91
CA ASP A 7 -32.60 50.93 11.30
C ASP A 7 -32.25 51.98 12.32
N GLY A 8 -31.87 53.18 11.83
CA GLY A 8 -31.60 54.37 12.67
C GLY A 8 -30.24 54.37 13.36
N ASN A 9 -29.33 53.50 12.95
CA ASN A 9 -27.97 53.46 13.49
C ASN A 9 -26.89 53.37 12.36
N ALA A 10 -25.64 53.28 12.68
CA ALA A 10 -24.55 53.13 11.71
C ALA A 10 -23.72 51.89 11.98
N ASP A 11 -24.34 50.83 12.52
CA ASP A 11 -23.73 49.57 12.81
C ASP A 11 -23.88 48.67 11.58
N ASN A 12 -22.77 48.29 10.94
CA ASN A 12 -22.75 47.47 9.75
C ASN A 12 -22.87 45.94 10.08
N THR A 13 -22.96 45.58 11.36
CA THR A 13 -23.01 44.16 11.80
C THR A 13 -24.44 43.67 12.09
N ASP A 14 -25.44 44.50 11.82
CA ASP A 14 -26.86 44.20 11.99
C ASP A 14 -27.59 44.04 10.63
N ALA A 15 -28.88 44.33 10.55
CA ALA A 15 -29.68 44.09 9.37
C ALA A 15 -29.55 45.15 8.26
N CYS A 16 -28.95 46.34 8.57
CA CYS A 16 -28.85 47.45 7.67
C CYS A 16 -27.49 48.11 7.78
N THR A 17 -26.76 48.28 6.69
CA THR A 17 -25.45 48.91 6.70
C THR A 17 -25.58 50.45 6.82
N ASP A 18 -24.51 51.14 7.19
CA ASP A 18 -24.42 52.61 7.31
C ASP A 18 -24.66 53.35 5.98
N VAL A 19 -24.69 52.61 4.85
CA VAL A 19 -25.03 53.15 3.53
C VAL A 19 -26.46 52.77 3.10
N CYS A 20 -27.29 52.31 4.06
CA CYS A 20 -28.70 51.97 3.86
C CYS A 20 -28.92 50.84 2.83
N THR A 21 -28.01 49.86 2.82
CA THR A 21 -28.15 48.60 2.08
C THR A 21 -28.43 47.46 3.06
N ALA A 22 -29.30 46.54 2.66
CA ALA A 22 -29.58 45.37 3.48
C ALA A 22 -28.32 44.50 3.65
N ALA A 23 -28.12 43.99 4.85
CA ALA A 23 -27.09 43.02 5.17
C ALA A 23 -27.07 41.87 4.15
N ALA A 24 -25.92 41.56 3.61
CA ALA A 24 -25.77 40.55 2.57
C ALA A 24 -24.36 39.96 2.53
N CYS A 25 -24.27 38.67 2.39
CA CYS A 25 -23.01 37.98 2.20
C CYS A 25 -22.17 38.64 1.09
N SER A 26 -20.89 38.83 1.34
CA SER A 26 -19.89 39.47 0.47
C SER A 26 -20.00 41.02 0.43
N ASP A 27 -20.60 41.65 1.44
CA ASP A 27 -20.60 43.09 1.60
C ASP A 27 -19.42 43.63 2.42
N GLY A 28 -18.62 42.73 3.02
CA GLY A 28 -17.42 43.01 3.79
C GLY A 28 -17.67 43.25 5.28
N PHE A 29 -18.89 43.03 5.75
CA PHE A 29 -19.26 43.14 7.16
C PHE A 29 -19.85 41.84 7.68
N LEU A 30 -19.26 41.26 8.71
CA LEU A 30 -19.81 40.07 9.34
C LEU A 30 -21.12 40.37 10.03
N GLN A 31 -22.22 39.77 9.57
CA GLN A 31 -23.57 39.93 10.09
C GLN A 31 -24.14 38.62 10.63
N PRO A 32 -23.82 38.24 11.90
CA PRO A 32 -24.28 36.96 12.47
C PRO A 32 -25.80 36.86 12.54
N GLY A 33 -26.51 37.98 12.63
CA GLY A 33 -27.97 38.04 12.59
C GLY A 33 -28.58 37.66 11.26
N ALA A 34 -27.81 37.76 10.16
CA ALA A 34 -28.16 37.30 8.82
C ALA A 34 -27.74 35.82 8.59
N GLY A 35 -27.06 35.20 9.56
CA GLY A 35 -26.63 33.82 9.50
C GLY A 35 -25.21 33.63 8.99
N GLU A 36 -24.44 34.70 8.88
CA GLU A 36 -23.04 34.63 8.45
C GLU A 36 -22.11 34.13 9.56
N GLN A 37 -21.13 33.38 9.16
CA GLN A 37 -20.03 32.90 10.02
C GLN A 37 -18.74 33.72 9.76
N CYS A 38 -18.60 34.20 8.54
CA CYS A 38 -17.49 35.04 8.06
C CYS A 38 -17.98 35.93 6.92
N ASP A 39 -17.26 37.01 6.64
CA ASP A 39 -17.42 37.80 5.43
C ASP A 39 -16.11 38.53 5.10
N ASP A 40 -15.43 38.14 4.04
CA ASP A 40 -14.21 38.74 3.51
C ASP A 40 -14.54 39.66 2.30
N GLY A 41 -15.83 40.02 2.14
CA GLY A 41 -16.31 40.84 1.06
C GLY A 41 -16.17 40.17 -0.30
N VAL A 42 -15.58 40.88 -1.24
CA VAL A 42 -15.36 40.35 -2.61
C VAL A 42 -14.36 39.20 -2.69
N ASP A 43 -13.65 38.93 -1.61
CA ASP A 43 -12.66 37.84 -1.51
C ASP A 43 -13.30 36.52 -1.03
N ASN A 44 -14.59 36.50 -0.70
CA ASN A 44 -15.33 35.29 -0.43
C ASN A 44 -15.29 34.38 -1.66
N ALA A 45 -14.85 33.13 -1.46
CA ALA A 45 -14.75 32.14 -2.54
C ALA A 45 -14.80 30.72 -1.95
N ASP A 46 -15.31 29.76 -2.71
CA ASP A 46 -15.42 28.37 -2.25
C ASP A 46 -14.05 27.68 -2.09
N ASN A 47 -12.97 28.33 -2.47
CA ASN A 47 -11.61 27.87 -2.24
C ASN A 47 -10.82 28.78 -1.25
N ALA A 48 -11.51 29.70 -0.56
CA ALA A 48 -10.97 30.59 0.44
C ALA A 48 -11.48 30.24 1.85
N ALA A 49 -10.97 30.90 2.88
CA ALA A 49 -11.38 30.70 4.28
C ALA A 49 -12.85 31.01 4.53
N CYS A 50 -13.41 31.95 3.77
CA CYS A 50 -14.83 32.24 3.77
C CYS A 50 -15.44 31.89 2.42
N THR A 51 -16.45 31.03 2.42
CA THR A 51 -17.12 30.59 1.20
C THR A 51 -18.02 31.66 0.61
N THR A 52 -18.49 31.44 -0.61
CA THR A 52 -19.50 32.32 -1.26
C THR A 52 -20.86 32.33 -0.54
N LEU A 53 -21.05 31.48 0.47
CA LEU A 53 -22.23 31.41 1.33
C LEU A 53 -22.00 32.04 2.71
N CYS A 54 -20.87 32.73 2.91
CA CYS A 54 -20.46 33.30 4.19
C CYS A 54 -20.40 32.29 5.34
N THR A 55 -19.99 31.09 5.04
CA THR A 55 -19.64 30.04 6.01
C THR A 55 -18.14 29.81 6.01
N HIS A 56 -17.59 29.44 7.18
CA HIS A 56 -16.19 29.01 7.21
C HIS A 56 -16.01 27.75 6.35
N ASN A 57 -15.00 27.79 5.49
CA ASN A 57 -14.54 26.63 4.77
C ASN A 57 -13.75 25.73 5.76
N VAL A 58 -14.18 24.51 5.94
CA VAL A 58 -13.60 23.57 6.89
C VAL A 58 -13.55 22.16 6.32
N CYS A 59 -12.52 21.43 6.66
CA CYS A 59 -12.36 20.05 6.24
C CYS A 59 -13.65 19.22 6.42
N GLY A 60 -14.12 18.61 5.35
CA GLY A 60 -15.31 17.75 5.33
C GLY A 60 -16.60 18.46 4.92
N ASP A 61 -16.53 19.71 4.46
CA ASP A 61 -17.71 20.43 3.96
C ASP A 61 -17.93 20.27 2.44
N GLY A 62 -16.95 19.69 1.73
CA GLY A 62 -17.00 19.44 0.30
C GLY A 62 -16.51 20.61 -0.57
N ALA A 63 -15.95 21.64 0.05
CA ALA A 63 -15.38 22.79 -0.63
C ALA A 63 -13.87 22.85 -0.34
N LEU A 64 -13.05 22.57 -1.33
CA LEU A 64 -11.59 22.53 -1.17
C LEU A 64 -11.00 23.91 -0.82
N TYR A 65 -10.60 24.11 0.42
CA TYR A 65 -9.86 25.29 0.86
C TYR A 65 -8.38 25.17 0.48
N ASN A 66 -7.96 25.83 -0.59
CA ASN A 66 -6.59 25.70 -1.10
C ASN A 66 -5.81 27.02 -1.17
N THR A 67 -6.28 28.08 -0.51
CA THR A 67 -5.65 29.41 -0.49
C THR A 67 -5.46 29.92 0.94
N GLY A 68 -4.22 30.18 1.37
CA GLY A 68 -3.94 30.75 2.69
C GLY A 68 -3.46 29.75 3.73
N GLU A 69 -3.44 30.17 5.00
CA GLU A 69 -3.06 29.32 6.12
C GLU A 69 -4.18 28.31 6.42
N GLY A 70 -3.81 27.04 6.61
CA GLY A 70 -4.76 25.96 6.85
C GLY A 70 -5.32 25.33 5.57
N ALA A 71 -4.70 25.64 4.42
CA ALA A 71 -5.10 25.08 3.14
C ALA A 71 -5.12 23.54 3.17
N GLU A 72 -6.17 22.99 2.60
CA GLU A 72 -6.40 21.56 2.45
C GLU A 72 -5.74 21.04 1.18
N GLN A 73 -5.39 19.76 1.19
CA GLN A 73 -4.91 19.07 -0.02
C GLN A 73 -6.05 18.48 -0.84
N CYS A 74 -7.13 18.12 -0.16
CA CYS A 74 -8.35 17.55 -0.72
C CYS A 74 -9.54 17.81 0.20
N ASP A 75 -10.75 17.76 -0.33
CA ASP A 75 -11.98 17.67 0.45
C ASP A 75 -13.07 16.96 -0.37
N ASP A 76 -13.41 15.73 0.03
CA ASP A 76 -14.50 14.94 -0.55
C ASP A 76 -15.77 15.02 0.34
N GLY A 77 -15.85 16.03 1.21
CA GLY A 77 -16.96 16.23 2.11
C GLY A 77 -17.08 15.10 3.15
N VAL A 78 -18.28 14.57 3.27
CA VAL A 78 -18.57 13.48 4.22
C VAL A 78 -17.87 12.16 3.87
N ASP A 79 -17.28 12.07 2.69
CA ASP A 79 -16.53 10.89 2.24
C ASP A 79 -15.04 10.93 2.65
N ASN A 80 -14.58 12.02 3.27
CA ASN A 80 -13.26 12.08 3.89
C ASN A 80 -13.13 11.04 5.02
N GLY A 81 -12.02 10.36 5.10
CA GLY A 81 -11.82 9.39 6.17
C GLY A 81 -10.76 8.34 5.92
N PRO A 82 -10.58 7.42 6.88
CA PRO A 82 -9.61 6.35 6.75
C PRO A 82 -9.89 5.47 5.53
N GLY A 83 -8.82 5.07 4.82
CA GLY A 83 -8.91 4.24 3.62
C GLY A 83 -9.51 4.95 2.41
N LYS A 84 -9.55 6.27 2.42
CA LYS A 84 -10.07 7.10 1.34
C LYS A 84 -8.95 7.91 0.68
N ALA A 85 -9.20 8.42 -0.53
CA ALA A 85 -8.23 9.27 -1.21
C ALA A 85 -7.96 10.58 -0.44
N CYS A 86 -8.96 11.07 0.29
CA CYS A 86 -8.86 12.19 1.21
C CYS A 86 -9.10 11.70 2.64
N ASN A 87 -8.12 11.88 3.52
CA ASN A 87 -8.24 11.46 4.91
C ASN A 87 -9.08 12.45 5.75
N ALA A 88 -9.36 12.10 7.00
CA ALA A 88 -10.18 12.93 7.91
C ALA A 88 -9.53 14.28 8.29
N MET A 89 -8.29 14.54 7.89
CA MET A 89 -7.56 15.80 8.09
C MET A 89 -7.42 16.59 6.80
N CYS A 90 -8.15 16.21 5.76
CA CYS A 90 -8.09 16.80 4.42
C CYS A 90 -6.68 16.81 3.79
N LEU A 91 -5.93 15.76 4.07
CA LEU A 91 -4.69 15.45 3.41
C LEU A 91 -4.92 14.32 2.41
N LEU A 92 -4.24 14.38 1.27
CA LEU A 92 -4.21 13.27 0.32
C LEU A 92 -3.58 12.06 0.99
N ASN A 93 -4.27 10.93 0.89
CA ASN A 93 -3.72 9.66 1.31
C ASN A 93 -2.49 9.32 0.46
N SER A 94 -1.43 8.90 1.09
CA SER A 94 -0.14 8.65 0.44
C SER A 94 0.64 7.55 1.14
N CYS A 95 1.31 6.75 0.35
CA CYS A 95 2.14 5.65 0.82
C CYS A 95 3.07 6.04 1.97
N GLY A 96 2.99 5.31 3.09
CA GLY A 96 3.79 5.49 4.28
C GLY A 96 3.20 6.47 5.30
N ASP A 97 1.96 6.89 5.15
CA ASP A 97 1.29 7.80 6.11
C ASP A 97 0.53 7.05 7.23
N GLY A 98 0.43 5.74 7.13
CA GLY A 98 -0.22 4.86 8.12
C GLY A 98 -1.71 4.66 7.89
N ASP A 99 -2.24 5.10 6.75
CA ASP A 99 -3.63 4.92 6.36
C ASP A 99 -3.71 4.34 4.95
N GLN A 100 -3.98 3.05 4.83
CA GLN A 100 -4.03 2.36 3.53
C GLN A 100 -5.09 2.97 2.62
N GLY A 101 -4.66 3.68 1.60
CA GLY A 101 -5.48 4.32 0.59
C GLY A 101 -6.09 3.37 -0.44
N PRO A 102 -6.98 3.88 -1.31
CA PRO A 102 -7.67 3.05 -2.30
C PRO A 102 -6.76 2.47 -3.39
N ASP A 103 -5.61 3.08 -3.64
CA ASP A 103 -4.64 2.65 -4.66
C ASP A 103 -3.45 1.90 -4.06
N GLU A 104 -3.46 1.59 -2.77
CA GLU A 104 -2.40 0.93 -2.03
C GLU A 104 -2.77 -0.51 -1.68
N GLN A 105 -1.80 -1.42 -1.79
CA GLN A 105 -1.98 -2.80 -1.32
C GLN A 105 -1.78 -2.91 0.19
N CYS A 106 -0.93 -2.06 0.74
CA CYS A 106 -0.59 -1.97 2.16
C CYS A 106 -0.13 -0.56 2.50
N ASP A 107 -0.15 -0.21 3.76
CA ASP A 107 0.53 0.93 4.35
C ASP A 107 0.90 0.59 5.79
N ASP A 108 2.17 0.64 6.14
CA ASP A 108 2.69 0.35 7.48
C ASP A 108 3.18 1.61 8.22
N GLY A 109 2.93 2.78 7.62
CA GLY A 109 3.24 4.08 8.21
C GLY A 109 4.67 4.54 7.97
N ASN A 110 5.38 3.91 7.02
CA ASN A 110 6.72 4.32 6.65
C ASN A 110 7.05 3.94 5.19
N GLN A 111 8.28 4.18 4.74
CA GLN A 111 8.77 3.84 3.40
C GLN A 111 10.05 3.01 3.45
N ILE A 112 10.13 2.10 4.42
CA ILE A 112 11.29 1.22 4.62
C ILE A 112 10.99 -0.11 3.93
N GLU A 113 11.94 -0.59 3.12
CA GLU A 113 11.84 -1.90 2.47
C GLU A 113 12.18 -3.02 3.47
N GLY A 114 11.44 -4.12 3.42
CA GLY A 114 11.72 -5.34 4.18
C GLY A 114 11.00 -5.45 5.53
N ASP A 115 9.97 -4.67 5.77
CA ASP A 115 9.17 -4.71 7.01
C ASP A 115 7.68 -5.05 6.80
N GLY A 116 7.30 -5.35 5.55
CA GLY A 116 5.99 -5.87 5.18
C GLY A 116 5.25 -5.07 4.14
N CYS A 117 5.64 -3.81 3.93
CA CYS A 117 5.09 -2.94 2.90
C CYS A 117 6.21 -2.14 2.24
N SER A 118 6.34 -2.25 0.92
CA SER A 118 7.38 -1.53 0.20
C SER A 118 7.13 -0.02 0.16
N SER A 119 8.15 0.76 -0.17
CA SER A 119 8.05 2.22 -0.37
C SER A 119 7.09 2.63 -1.51
N ALA A 120 6.60 1.67 -2.28
CA ALA A 120 5.58 1.83 -3.32
C ALA A 120 4.19 1.30 -2.89
N CYS A 121 4.01 0.99 -1.61
CA CYS A 121 2.79 0.42 -1.02
C CYS A 121 2.30 -0.86 -1.70
N VAL A 122 3.25 -1.72 -2.05
CA VAL A 122 3.05 -3.08 -2.51
C VAL A 122 3.43 -4.02 -1.36
N LEU A 123 2.59 -5.02 -1.11
CA LEU A 123 2.91 -6.05 -0.11
C LEU A 123 4.24 -6.70 -0.45
N GLU A 124 5.14 -6.71 0.51
CA GLU A 124 6.38 -7.46 0.43
C GLU A 124 6.11 -8.92 0.78
N GLY A 125 6.68 -9.81 0.01
CA GLY A 125 6.53 -11.23 0.25
C GLY A 125 6.57 -12.05 -1.03
N CYS A 126 6.91 -13.31 -0.86
CA CYS A 126 7.08 -14.27 -1.94
C CYS A 126 5.87 -14.32 -2.89
N GLY A 127 6.11 -14.16 -4.19
CA GLY A 127 5.10 -14.23 -5.24
C GLY A 127 4.53 -12.87 -5.69
N ASN A 128 5.21 -11.77 -5.39
CA ASN A 128 4.79 -10.42 -5.79
C ASN A 128 5.52 -9.89 -7.05
N HIS A 129 6.43 -10.64 -7.66
CA HIS A 129 7.34 -10.30 -8.77
C HIS A 129 8.49 -9.34 -8.40
N VAL A 130 8.75 -9.11 -7.12
CA VAL A 130 9.84 -8.30 -6.63
C VAL A 130 10.68 -9.13 -5.68
N ILE A 131 11.98 -9.15 -5.84
CA ILE A 131 12.87 -9.82 -4.88
C ILE A 131 13.02 -8.92 -3.67
N ASP A 132 12.30 -9.25 -2.61
CA ASP A 132 12.27 -8.51 -1.36
C ASP A 132 13.44 -8.90 -0.43
N PRO A 133 13.74 -8.11 0.61
CA PRO A 133 14.77 -8.45 1.58
C PRO A 133 14.53 -9.81 2.24
N GLY A 134 15.45 -10.74 2.08
CA GLY A 134 15.38 -12.11 2.60
C GLY A 134 15.03 -13.17 1.56
N GLU A 135 14.68 -12.78 0.36
CA GLU A 135 14.39 -13.66 -0.75
C GLU A 135 15.63 -13.90 -1.62
N GLN A 136 15.70 -15.06 -2.25
CA GLN A 136 16.72 -15.40 -3.25
C GLN A 136 16.20 -15.25 -4.67
N CYS A 137 14.89 -15.36 -4.83
CA CYS A 137 14.17 -15.26 -6.10
C CYS A 137 12.71 -14.89 -5.82
N ASP A 138 12.04 -14.35 -6.84
CA ASP A 138 10.59 -14.19 -6.90
C ASP A 138 10.17 -14.26 -8.38
N ASP A 139 9.29 -15.18 -8.72
CA ASP A 139 8.77 -15.35 -10.08
C ASP A 139 7.30 -14.91 -10.20
N GLY A 140 6.73 -14.38 -9.11
CA GLY A 140 5.36 -13.90 -9.05
C GLY A 140 4.31 -15.01 -8.98
N ALA A 141 4.73 -16.25 -8.77
CA ALA A 141 3.83 -17.39 -8.68
C ALA A 141 4.14 -18.22 -7.43
N ASN A 142 3.12 -18.68 -6.74
CA ASN A 142 3.25 -19.62 -5.63
C ASN A 142 2.47 -20.88 -5.99
N GLY A 143 2.99 -22.06 -5.61
CA GLY A 143 2.34 -23.34 -5.81
C GLY A 143 3.06 -24.30 -6.76
N ASP A 144 4.13 -23.86 -7.39
CA ASP A 144 5.03 -24.70 -8.18
C ASP A 144 6.46 -24.58 -7.66
N GLN A 145 7.05 -25.67 -7.21
CA GLN A 145 8.41 -25.70 -6.66
C GLN A 145 9.47 -25.89 -7.75
N ASP A 146 9.08 -25.98 -9.03
CA ASP A 146 9.96 -26.33 -10.16
C ASP A 146 9.94 -25.29 -11.29
N ASP A 147 9.38 -24.09 -11.07
CA ASP A 147 9.29 -23.02 -12.07
C ASP A 147 10.41 -21.98 -12.01
N GLY A 148 11.36 -22.15 -11.11
CA GLY A 148 12.53 -21.28 -10.98
C GLY A 148 12.66 -20.61 -9.62
N CYS A 149 11.60 -20.62 -8.82
CA CYS A 149 11.58 -20.13 -7.45
C CYS A 149 10.65 -21.00 -6.59
N THR A 150 11.08 -21.41 -5.41
CA THR A 150 10.20 -22.14 -4.49
C THR A 150 9.18 -21.19 -3.84
N ASP A 151 8.06 -21.74 -3.31
CA ASP A 151 7.07 -20.98 -2.55
C ASP A 151 7.63 -20.25 -1.31
N ALA A 152 8.86 -20.53 -0.94
CA ALA A 152 9.58 -19.86 0.14
C ALA A 152 10.58 -18.81 -0.39
N CYS A 153 10.48 -18.46 -1.66
CA CYS A 153 11.38 -17.54 -2.37
C CYS A 153 12.87 -17.90 -2.22
N GLN A 154 13.13 -19.20 -2.25
CA GLN A 154 14.48 -19.74 -2.31
C GLN A 154 14.74 -20.31 -3.69
N ALA A 155 15.98 -20.19 -4.17
CA ALA A 155 16.37 -20.83 -5.42
C ALA A 155 16.23 -22.36 -5.29
N PRO A 156 15.56 -23.04 -6.25
CA PRO A 156 15.46 -24.49 -6.27
C PRO A 156 16.84 -25.15 -6.18
N ALA A 157 16.98 -26.13 -5.32
CA ALA A 157 18.27 -26.79 -5.08
C ALA A 157 18.10 -28.19 -4.54
N CYS A 158 18.94 -29.10 -4.99
CA CYS A 158 19.02 -30.45 -4.43
C CYS A 158 19.23 -30.40 -2.91
N GLY A 159 18.32 -30.99 -2.16
CA GLY A 159 18.32 -31.02 -0.70
C GLY A 159 17.31 -30.07 -0.06
N ASP A 160 16.45 -29.45 -0.84
CA ASP A 160 15.39 -28.55 -0.34
C ASP A 160 14.08 -29.30 -0.01
N GLY A 161 13.97 -30.58 -0.39
CA GLY A 161 12.84 -31.47 -0.11
C GLY A 161 11.80 -31.53 -1.23
N PHE A 162 12.07 -30.86 -2.37
CA PHE A 162 11.21 -30.88 -3.54
C PHE A 162 11.98 -31.45 -4.75
N VAL A 163 11.33 -32.34 -5.52
CA VAL A 163 11.94 -32.88 -6.73
C VAL A 163 11.73 -31.93 -7.89
N GLN A 164 12.80 -31.23 -8.30
CA GLN A 164 12.74 -30.31 -9.42
C GLN A 164 13.24 -30.94 -10.71
N ALA A 165 12.32 -31.16 -11.66
CA ALA A 165 12.66 -31.70 -12.97
C ALA A 165 13.54 -30.76 -13.80
N SER A 166 13.42 -29.44 -13.59
CA SER A 166 14.26 -28.41 -14.19
C SER A 166 15.74 -28.59 -13.83
N LEU A 167 16.05 -29.06 -12.63
CA LEU A 167 17.37 -29.40 -12.15
C LEU A 167 17.77 -30.85 -12.47
N MET A 168 16.89 -31.58 -13.20
CA MET A 168 17.07 -33.02 -13.54
C MET A 168 17.19 -33.93 -12.31
N GLU A 169 16.49 -33.57 -11.24
CA GLU A 169 16.41 -34.39 -10.05
C GLU A 169 15.54 -35.61 -10.28
N GLN A 170 15.90 -36.73 -9.63
CA GLN A 170 15.15 -37.98 -9.65
C GLN A 170 14.49 -38.25 -8.30
N CYS A 171 15.00 -37.64 -7.26
CA CYS A 171 14.52 -37.70 -5.89
C CYS A 171 15.06 -36.48 -5.12
N ASP A 172 14.39 -36.15 -4.02
CA ASP A 172 14.90 -35.25 -3.00
C ASP A 172 14.29 -35.60 -1.63
N ASP A 173 15.12 -36.03 -0.68
CA ASP A 173 14.73 -36.31 0.70
C ASP A 173 15.12 -35.17 1.65
N GLY A 174 15.32 -33.97 1.08
CA GLY A 174 15.74 -32.76 1.81
C GLY A 174 17.13 -32.96 2.43
N GLY A 175 17.31 -32.51 3.66
CA GLY A 175 18.54 -32.67 4.41
C GLY A 175 18.92 -34.11 4.73
N ASN A 176 18.11 -35.13 4.33
CA ASN A 176 18.38 -36.54 4.49
C ASN A 176 19.03 -37.20 3.26
N ASN A 177 19.23 -36.42 2.17
CA ASN A 177 19.97 -36.92 1.01
C ASN A 177 21.35 -37.44 1.44
N SER A 178 21.70 -38.59 0.96
CA SER A 178 22.94 -39.27 1.37
C SER A 178 23.40 -40.28 0.30
N ASP A 179 24.69 -40.37 0.03
CA ASP A 179 25.27 -41.32 -0.90
C ASP A 179 25.11 -42.77 -0.45
N SER A 180 24.63 -43.01 0.77
CA SER A 180 24.20 -44.34 1.27
C SER A 180 22.68 -44.44 1.43
N GLY A 181 21.91 -43.43 1.08
CA GLY A 181 20.45 -43.37 1.14
C GLY A 181 19.77 -43.78 -0.16
N ALA A 182 18.44 -43.68 -0.19
CA ALA A 182 17.66 -43.91 -1.40
C ALA A 182 17.82 -42.75 -2.41
N CYS A 183 18.08 -41.53 -1.89
CA CYS A 183 18.41 -40.36 -2.67
C CYS A 183 19.84 -39.92 -2.34
N THR A 184 20.66 -39.79 -3.37
CA THR A 184 22.08 -39.41 -3.23
C THR A 184 22.20 -37.91 -2.97
N LEU A 185 23.38 -37.42 -2.56
CA LEU A 185 23.69 -36.01 -2.42
C LEU A 185 23.61 -35.22 -3.74
N ALA A 186 23.50 -35.88 -4.88
CA ALA A 186 23.32 -35.31 -6.19
C ALA A 186 21.88 -35.41 -6.69
N CYS A 187 20.90 -35.71 -5.80
CA CYS A 187 19.48 -35.86 -6.11
C CYS A 187 19.21 -36.88 -7.23
N LYS A 188 19.96 -37.97 -7.20
CA LYS A 188 19.76 -39.12 -8.07
C LYS A 188 19.27 -40.29 -7.23
N SER A 189 18.34 -41.08 -7.80
CA SER A 189 17.93 -42.31 -7.17
C SER A 189 19.12 -43.30 -7.13
N ALA A 190 19.41 -43.84 -5.96
CA ALA A 190 20.44 -44.83 -5.81
C ALA A 190 20.11 -46.11 -6.63
N THR A 191 21.06 -46.56 -7.40
CA THR A 191 20.89 -47.73 -8.28
C THR A 191 22.17 -48.55 -8.31
N CYS A 192 22.02 -49.89 -8.30
CA CYS A 192 23.15 -50.76 -8.42
C CYS A 192 23.98 -50.46 -9.67
N GLY A 193 25.25 -50.21 -9.49
CA GLY A 193 26.20 -49.83 -10.55
C GLY A 193 26.48 -48.33 -10.65
N ASP A 194 26.02 -47.52 -9.71
CA ASP A 194 26.28 -46.08 -9.67
C ASP A 194 27.57 -45.72 -8.90
N GLY A 195 28.19 -46.72 -8.25
CA GLY A 195 29.42 -46.56 -7.49
C GLY A 195 29.20 -46.16 -6.03
N LEU A 196 27.95 -46.12 -5.55
CA LEU A 196 27.55 -45.77 -4.21
C LEU A 196 26.82 -46.93 -3.53
N VAL A 197 27.23 -47.39 -2.37
CA VAL A 197 26.60 -48.50 -1.67
C VAL A 197 25.37 -48.01 -0.89
N GLN A 198 24.17 -48.38 -1.35
CA GLN A 198 22.92 -48.06 -0.65
C GLN A 198 22.77 -48.96 0.60
N ALA A 199 22.71 -48.33 1.78
CA ALA A 199 22.60 -49.03 3.05
C ALA A 199 21.33 -49.88 3.15
N ASN A 200 21.47 -51.15 3.59
CA ASN A 200 20.42 -52.14 3.74
C ASN A 200 19.76 -52.61 2.42
N VAL A 201 20.20 -52.19 1.27
CA VAL A 201 19.70 -52.59 -0.05
C VAL A 201 20.80 -53.33 -0.83
N GLU A 202 22.01 -52.81 -0.81
CA GLU A 202 23.16 -53.34 -1.52
C GLU A 202 24.25 -53.79 -0.55
N GLN A 203 24.97 -54.82 -0.91
CA GLN A 203 26.14 -55.28 -0.16
C GLN A 203 27.44 -54.72 -0.73
N CYS A 204 27.44 -54.41 -2.02
CA CYS A 204 28.57 -53.82 -2.73
C CYS A 204 28.07 -53.10 -3.98
N ASP A 205 28.82 -52.12 -4.43
CA ASP A 205 28.68 -51.44 -5.73
C ASP A 205 30.07 -51.09 -6.27
N ASP A 206 30.44 -51.68 -7.39
CA ASP A 206 31.74 -51.47 -8.05
C ASP A 206 31.65 -50.49 -9.22
N GLY A 207 30.49 -49.79 -9.38
CA GLY A 207 30.20 -48.90 -10.50
C GLY A 207 29.81 -49.62 -11.79
N GLN A 208 29.49 -48.85 -12.82
CA GLN A 208 29.04 -49.39 -14.09
C GLN A 208 30.07 -50.31 -14.75
N GLY A 209 29.64 -51.53 -15.02
CA GLY A 209 30.41 -52.52 -15.74
C GLY A 209 31.15 -53.56 -14.88
N ASN A 210 31.15 -53.40 -13.55
CA ASN A 210 31.85 -54.31 -12.66
C ASN A 210 30.90 -55.14 -11.75
N ASN A 211 29.60 -54.84 -11.72
CA ASN A 211 28.61 -55.58 -10.93
C ASN A 211 28.18 -56.91 -11.62
N GLY A 212 29.13 -57.82 -11.77
CA GLY A 212 28.86 -59.19 -12.24
C GLY A 212 28.50 -60.13 -11.10
N PRO A 213 27.78 -61.25 -11.35
CA PRO A 213 27.53 -62.23 -10.33
C PRO A 213 28.86 -62.83 -9.87
N GLY A 214 29.19 -62.61 -8.58
CA GLY A 214 30.31 -63.24 -7.93
C GLY A 214 30.06 -64.76 -7.68
#